data_c84d47d7d7eae14b2cafb85eed605b0b
#
_entry.id   c84d47d7d7eae14b2cafb85eed605b0b
#
_cell.length_a   1.000
_cell.length_b   1.000
_cell.length_c   1.000
_cell.angle_alpha   90.00
_cell.angle_beta   90.00
_cell.angle_gamma   90.00
#
_symmetry.space_group_name_H-M   'P 1'
#
loop_
_entity.id
_entity.type
_entity.pdbx_description
1 polymer ?
#
loop_
_entity_poly.entity_id
_entity_poly.type
_entity_poly.pdbx_seq_one_letter_code
_entity_poly.pdbx_strand_id
1 'polypeptide(L)'
;MCIRDRVMSYEYLWHNIREVGGAYGTGMVTQNDGTEYLYTYRDPHLKESYETFAKGPAELAGRDYTEKDMNEFIVGAAAKLDTPRKPREEAASIDCKYFCGITDEMTAAERKSLCSVDAAALKAEAADLSARMEKGVRVVFGGKEAVEAAKELFDRVETL
;
A
#
# COMPACT_ATOMS: atom_id res chain seq x y z
N MET A 1 -3.16 -5.75 5.20
CA MET A 1 -2.89 -5.48 3.76
C MET A 1 -4.14 -5.84 2.99
N CYS A 2 -4.73 -4.92 2.28
CA CYS A 2 -5.88 -5.17 1.42
C CYS A 2 -5.43 -5.59 0.00
N ILE A 3 -6.38 -6.05 -0.82
CA ILE A 3 -6.09 -6.45 -2.20
C ILE A 3 -5.55 -5.27 -3.01
N ARG A 4 -6.12 -4.07 -2.83
CA ARG A 4 -5.65 -2.84 -3.46
C ARG A 4 -4.16 -2.58 -3.20
N ASP A 5 -3.72 -2.66 -1.92
CA ASP A 5 -2.30 -2.45 -1.57
C ASP A 5 -1.39 -3.46 -2.28
N ARG A 6 -1.86 -4.70 -2.43
CA ARG A 6 -1.13 -5.74 -3.13
C ARG A 6 -0.99 -5.42 -4.62
N VAL A 7 -2.09 -5.08 -5.28
CA VAL A 7 -2.09 -4.70 -6.70
C VAL A 7 -1.20 -3.48 -6.91
N MET A 8 -1.37 -2.43 -6.13
CA MET A 8 -0.54 -1.24 -6.22
C MET A 8 0.93 -1.56 -6.01
N SER A 9 1.28 -2.32 -4.97
CA SER A 9 2.68 -2.61 -4.64
C SER A 9 3.38 -3.46 -5.69
N TYR A 10 2.77 -4.58 -6.10
CA TYR A 10 3.46 -5.59 -6.91
C TYR A 10 3.24 -5.46 -8.41
N GLU A 11 2.07 -4.97 -8.83
CA GLU A 11 1.73 -4.88 -10.24
C GLU A 11 2.08 -3.51 -10.85
N TYR A 12 2.17 -2.46 -10.02
CA TYR A 12 2.40 -1.11 -10.51
C TYR A 12 3.68 -0.48 -9.95
N LEU A 13 3.78 -0.31 -8.63
CA LEU A 13 4.91 0.41 -8.03
C LEU A 13 6.22 -0.37 -8.17
N TRP A 14 6.19 -1.69 -7.99
CA TRP A 14 7.39 -2.51 -8.14
C TRP A 14 8.04 -2.36 -9.50
N HIS A 15 7.25 -2.47 -10.57
CA HIS A 15 7.76 -2.32 -11.93
C HIS A 15 8.31 -0.91 -12.17
N ASN A 16 7.52 0.12 -11.90
CA ASN A 16 7.86 1.50 -12.28
C ASN A 16 8.96 2.12 -11.40
N ILE A 17 8.92 1.88 -10.10
CA ILE A 17 9.82 2.53 -9.14
C ILE A 17 11.06 1.67 -8.85
N ARG A 18 10.91 0.34 -8.74
CA ARG A 18 12.04 -0.52 -8.43
C ARG A 18 12.76 -1.01 -9.67
N GLU A 19 12.05 -1.67 -10.61
CA GLU A 19 12.71 -2.27 -11.78
C GLU A 19 13.19 -1.22 -12.77
N VAL A 20 12.34 -0.25 -13.09
CA VAL A 20 12.68 0.84 -14.02
C VAL A 20 13.40 1.98 -13.31
N GLY A 21 12.89 2.43 -12.17
CA GLY A 21 13.43 3.56 -11.40
C GLY A 21 14.66 3.23 -10.56
N GLY A 22 14.97 1.95 -10.32
CA GLY A 22 16.19 1.55 -9.58
C GLY A 22 16.12 1.72 -8.06
N ALA A 23 14.97 2.02 -7.49
CA ALA A 23 14.79 2.04 -6.04
C ALA A 23 15.00 0.65 -5.43
N TYR A 24 15.52 0.57 -4.20
CA TYR A 24 15.70 -0.71 -3.51
C TYR A 24 14.37 -1.35 -3.10
N GLY A 25 13.40 -0.55 -2.71
CA GLY A 25 12.07 -1.02 -2.34
C GLY A 25 11.00 0.04 -2.51
N THR A 26 9.78 -0.41 -2.71
CA THR A 26 8.59 0.44 -2.82
C THR A 26 7.35 -0.34 -2.44
N GLY A 27 6.27 0.33 -2.12
CA GLY A 27 4.98 -0.30 -1.88
C GLY A 27 3.92 0.67 -1.37
N MET A 28 2.74 0.11 -1.18
CA MET A 28 1.60 0.74 -0.52
C MET A 28 1.19 -0.09 0.69
N VAL A 29 0.86 0.57 1.77
CA VAL A 29 0.43 -0.07 3.02
C VAL A 29 -0.78 0.66 3.58
N THR A 30 -1.80 -0.12 3.92
CA THR A 30 -2.93 0.31 4.73
C THR A 30 -2.85 -0.38 6.09
N GLN A 31 -2.86 0.39 7.16
CA GLN A 31 -2.85 -0.09 8.54
C GLN A 31 -4.28 -0.24 9.09
N ASN A 32 -4.42 -0.97 10.19
CA ASN A 32 -5.72 -1.22 10.81
C ASN A 32 -6.33 0.03 11.47
N ASP A 33 -5.52 1.06 11.73
CA ASP A 33 -5.97 2.35 12.25
C ASP A 33 -6.47 3.31 11.16
N GLY A 34 -6.46 2.86 9.89
CA GLY A 34 -6.85 3.66 8.73
C GLY A 34 -5.72 4.48 8.12
N THR A 35 -4.51 4.44 8.68
CA THR A 35 -3.35 5.11 8.09
C THR A 35 -2.96 4.42 6.78
N GLU A 36 -2.83 5.19 5.72
CA GLU A 36 -2.37 4.72 4.41
C GLU A 36 -1.12 5.49 3.99
N TYR A 37 -0.13 4.79 3.43
CA TYR A 37 1.04 5.42 2.86
C TYR A 37 1.62 4.62 1.70
N LEU A 38 2.15 5.38 0.72
CA LEU A 38 3.02 4.87 -0.32
C LEU A 38 4.46 5.24 0.06
N TYR A 39 5.40 4.36 -0.22
CA TYR A 39 6.79 4.58 0.15
C TYR A 39 7.76 4.12 -0.91
N THR A 40 8.94 4.76 -0.90
CA THR A 40 10.14 4.26 -1.55
C THR A 40 11.27 4.17 -0.55
N TYR A 41 12.24 3.32 -0.82
CA TYR A 41 13.42 3.13 0.00
C TYR A 41 14.68 3.07 -0.86
N ARG A 42 15.68 3.89 -0.53
CA ARG A 42 16.91 4.06 -1.32
C ARG A 42 16.57 4.34 -2.80
N ASP A 43 15.80 5.38 -2.99
CA ASP A 43 15.26 5.79 -4.29
C ASP A 43 16.15 6.88 -4.90
N PRO A 44 16.71 6.66 -6.10
CA PRO A 44 17.52 7.69 -6.78
C PRO A 44 16.66 8.74 -7.51
N HIS A 45 15.36 8.51 -7.71
CA HIS A 45 14.48 9.32 -8.57
C HIS A 45 13.26 9.85 -7.80
N LEU A 46 13.51 10.72 -6.82
CA LEU A 46 12.47 11.21 -5.90
C LEU A 46 11.24 11.82 -6.61
N LYS A 47 11.46 12.68 -7.60
CA LYS A 47 10.39 13.39 -8.32
C LYS A 47 9.53 12.43 -9.14
N GLU A 48 10.16 11.58 -9.90
CA GLU A 48 9.53 10.58 -10.76
C GLU A 48 8.71 9.57 -9.94
N SER A 49 9.17 9.25 -8.73
CA SER A 49 8.46 8.37 -7.81
C SER A 49 7.18 9.02 -7.29
N TYR A 50 7.20 10.31 -6.95
CA TYR A 50 5.96 11.03 -6.60
C TYR A 50 5.00 11.15 -7.78
N GLU A 51 5.49 11.36 -9.00
CA GLU A 51 4.66 11.34 -10.21
C GLU A 51 4.04 9.96 -10.44
N THR A 52 4.80 8.90 -10.19
CA THR A 52 4.32 7.52 -10.27
C THR A 52 3.24 7.25 -9.22
N PHE A 53 3.43 7.69 -7.99
CA PHE A 53 2.39 7.60 -6.97
C PHE A 53 1.10 8.29 -7.41
N ALA A 54 1.19 9.51 -7.94
CA ALA A 54 0.03 10.28 -8.38
C ALA A 54 -0.77 9.61 -9.51
N LYS A 55 -0.12 8.83 -10.37
CA LYS A 55 -0.77 8.06 -11.45
C LYS A 55 -1.41 6.76 -10.97
N GLY A 56 -1.05 6.27 -9.78
CA GLY A 56 -1.49 4.98 -9.24
C GLY A 56 -3.01 4.74 -9.25
N PRO A 57 -3.85 5.70 -8.82
CA PRO A 57 -5.30 5.54 -8.89
C PRO A 57 -5.83 5.33 -10.31
N ALA A 58 -5.29 6.05 -11.29
CA ALA A 58 -5.69 5.90 -12.69
C ALA A 58 -5.31 4.51 -13.24
N GLU A 59 -4.14 4.01 -12.88
CA GLU A 59 -3.69 2.66 -13.23
C GLU A 59 -4.58 1.59 -12.58
N LEU A 60 -4.95 1.77 -11.31
CA LEU A 60 -5.85 0.87 -10.62
C LEU A 60 -7.22 0.79 -11.30
N ALA A 61 -7.76 1.93 -11.74
CA ALA A 61 -9.05 2.01 -12.43
C ALA A 61 -9.01 1.47 -13.87
N GLY A 62 -7.92 1.76 -14.59
CA GLY A 62 -7.78 1.47 -16.03
C GLY A 62 -7.40 0.04 -16.36
N ARG A 63 -6.82 -0.69 -15.40
CA ARG A 63 -6.34 -2.06 -15.63
C ARG A 63 -7.48 -3.03 -15.86
N ASP A 64 -7.31 -3.92 -16.82
CA ASP A 64 -8.19 -5.07 -17.00
C ASP A 64 -7.78 -6.20 -16.05
N TYR A 65 -8.73 -6.65 -15.24
CA TYR A 65 -8.55 -7.72 -14.26
C TYR A 65 -9.24 -8.98 -14.75
N THR A 66 -8.47 -10.02 -15.06
CA THR A 66 -9.03 -11.33 -15.36
C THR A 66 -9.44 -12.06 -14.07
N GLU A 67 -10.28 -13.08 -14.19
CA GLU A 67 -10.64 -13.94 -13.04
C GLU A 67 -9.38 -14.57 -12.40
N LYS A 68 -8.39 -14.93 -13.23
CA LYS A 68 -7.12 -15.47 -12.75
C LYS A 68 -6.36 -14.44 -11.91
N ASP A 69 -6.26 -13.20 -12.40
CA ASP A 69 -5.59 -12.12 -11.64
C ASP A 69 -6.25 -11.89 -10.29
N MET A 70 -7.58 -11.81 -10.27
CA MET A 70 -8.33 -11.62 -9.03
C MET A 70 -8.10 -12.77 -8.04
N ASN A 71 -8.09 -14.01 -8.50
CA ASN A 71 -7.80 -15.16 -7.66
C ASN A 71 -6.37 -15.11 -7.09
N GLU A 72 -5.38 -14.73 -7.88
CA GLU A 72 -3.99 -14.58 -7.43
C GLU A 72 -3.87 -13.46 -6.37
N PHE A 73 -4.57 -12.35 -6.55
CA PHE A 73 -4.56 -11.24 -5.58
C PHE A 73 -5.26 -11.62 -4.27
N ILE A 74 -6.40 -12.28 -4.35
CA ILE A 74 -7.15 -12.76 -3.18
C ILE A 74 -6.31 -13.76 -2.38
N VAL A 75 -5.75 -14.78 -3.05
CA VAL A 75 -4.90 -15.79 -2.40
C VAL A 75 -3.67 -15.13 -1.75
N GLY A 76 -3.03 -14.22 -2.46
CA GLY A 76 -1.85 -13.53 -1.94
C GLY A 76 -2.16 -12.60 -0.76
N ALA A 77 -3.35 -12.00 -0.69
CA ALA A 77 -3.78 -11.20 0.44
C ALA A 77 -4.21 -12.10 1.62
N ALA A 78 -4.95 -13.18 1.35
CA ALA A 78 -5.35 -14.16 2.35
C ALA A 78 -4.16 -14.85 3.02
N ALA A 79 -3.11 -15.15 2.27
CA ALA A 79 -1.89 -15.76 2.80
C ALA A 79 -1.22 -14.92 3.92
N LYS A 80 -1.42 -13.60 3.92
CA LYS A 80 -0.94 -12.73 5.01
C LYS A 80 -1.80 -12.83 6.27
N LEU A 81 -3.11 -13.04 6.13
CA LEU A 81 -3.98 -13.30 7.28
C LEU A 81 -3.66 -14.65 7.93
N ASP A 82 -3.28 -15.62 7.10
CA ASP A 82 -2.99 -17.00 7.49
C ASP A 82 -1.50 -17.28 7.75
N THR A 83 -0.68 -16.23 7.87
CA THR A 83 0.76 -16.42 8.16
C THR A 83 0.96 -17.20 9.45
N PRO A 84 1.64 -18.35 9.41
CA PRO A 84 1.95 -19.12 10.62
C PRO A 84 2.76 -18.28 11.62
N ARG A 85 2.34 -18.29 12.88
CA ARG A 85 2.99 -17.56 13.96
C ARG A 85 3.64 -18.51 14.95
N LYS A 86 4.74 -18.08 15.55
CA LYS A 86 5.31 -18.76 16.71
C LYS A 86 4.39 -18.56 17.92
N PRO A 87 4.40 -19.46 18.93
CA PRO A 87 3.52 -19.34 20.09
C PRO A 87 3.54 -17.98 20.79
N ARG A 88 4.71 -17.35 20.89
CA ARG A 88 4.85 -15.99 21.47
C ARG A 88 4.16 -14.91 20.61
N GLU A 89 4.28 -15.01 19.30
CA GLU A 89 3.65 -14.06 18.35
C GLU A 89 2.14 -14.26 18.34
N GLU A 90 1.67 -15.50 18.46
CA GLU A 90 0.25 -15.80 18.57
C GLU A 90 -0.34 -15.24 19.86
N ALA A 91 0.31 -15.45 21.00
CA ALA A 91 -0.11 -14.86 22.28
C ALA A 91 -0.18 -13.32 22.19
N ALA A 92 0.85 -12.67 21.67
CA ALA A 92 0.86 -11.22 21.47
C ALA A 92 -0.25 -10.74 20.52
N SER A 93 -0.59 -11.54 19.49
CA SER A 93 -1.69 -11.24 18.58
C SER A 93 -3.05 -11.33 19.28
N ILE A 94 -3.24 -12.32 20.12
CA ILE A 94 -4.47 -12.50 20.91
C ILE A 94 -4.63 -11.34 21.89
N ASP A 95 -3.57 -10.98 22.62
CA ASP A 95 -3.57 -9.85 23.54
C ASP A 95 -3.92 -8.54 22.80
N CYS A 96 -3.28 -8.29 21.63
CA CYS A 96 -3.57 -7.12 20.81
C CYS A 96 -5.05 -7.09 20.39
N LYS A 97 -5.59 -8.20 19.90
CA LYS A 97 -7.03 -8.29 19.53
C LYS A 97 -7.93 -7.97 20.72
N TYR A 98 -7.63 -8.54 21.89
CA TYR A 98 -8.40 -8.31 23.11
C TYR A 98 -8.41 -6.83 23.50
N PHE A 99 -7.24 -6.18 23.58
CA PHE A 99 -7.14 -4.76 23.93
C PHE A 99 -7.71 -3.81 22.88
N CYS A 100 -7.69 -4.19 21.59
CA CYS A 100 -8.28 -3.43 20.50
C CYS A 100 -9.78 -3.72 20.28
N GLY A 101 -10.38 -4.65 21.03
CA GLY A 101 -11.79 -5.03 20.87
C GLY A 101 -12.09 -5.77 19.56
N ILE A 102 -11.10 -6.42 18.96
CA ILE A 102 -11.26 -7.18 17.71
C ILE A 102 -11.80 -8.56 18.03
N THR A 103 -13.04 -8.83 17.64
CA THR A 103 -13.70 -10.14 17.88
C THR A 103 -13.40 -11.15 16.77
N ASP A 104 -13.70 -12.42 17.04
CA ASP A 104 -13.57 -13.47 16.03
C ASP A 104 -14.58 -13.28 14.89
N GLU A 105 -15.78 -12.74 15.18
CA GLU A 105 -16.77 -12.40 14.17
C GLU A 105 -16.26 -11.29 13.24
N MET A 106 -15.58 -10.27 13.77
CA MET A 106 -14.96 -9.21 12.97
C MET A 106 -13.86 -9.79 12.07
N THR A 107 -13.03 -10.67 12.61
CA THR A 107 -11.96 -11.34 11.84
C THR A 107 -12.55 -12.22 10.73
N ALA A 108 -13.62 -12.96 11.02
CA ALA A 108 -14.32 -13.79 10.02
C ALA A 108 -15.00 -12.93 8.94
N ALA A 109 -15.59 -11.80 9.31
CA ALA A 109 -16.21 -10.87 8.37
C ALA A 109 -15.16 -10.23 7.45
N GLU A 110 -14.00 -9.82 7.96
CA GLU A 110 -12.89 -9.31 7.16
C GLU A 110 -12.41 -10.35 6.14
N ARG A 111 -12.22 -11.60 6.58
CA ARG A 111 -11.84 -12.71 5.69
C ARG A 111 -12.89 -12.96 4.59
N LYS A 112 -14.16 -12.98 4.95
CA LYS A 112 -15.26 -13.15 3.99
C LYS A 112 -15.27 -12.00 2.98
N SER A 113 -15.15 -10.77 3.44
CA SER A 113 -15.07 -9.58 2.57
C SER A 113 -13.90 -9.68 1.60
N LEU A 114 -12.71 -10.04 2.09
CA LEU A 114 -11.52 -10.23 1.26
C LEU A 114 -11.76 -11.25 0.14
N CYS A 115 -12.36 -12.40 0.48
CA CYS A 115 -12.61 -13.47 -0.50
C CYS A 115 -13.74 -13.15 -1.50
N SER A 116 -14.52 -12.09 -1.28
CA SER A 116 -15.62 -11.68 -2.14
C SER A 116 -15.34 -10.47 -3.02
N VAL A 117 -14.11 -9.94 -2.97
CA VAL A 117 -13.73 -8.78 -3.80
C VAL A 117 -13.70 -9.16 -5.27
N ASP A 118 -14.36 -8.37 -6.09
CA ASP A 118 -14.32 -8.47 -7.54
C ASP A 118 -13.57 -7.31 -8.21
N ALA A 119 -13.38 -7.40 -9.51
CA ALA A 119 -12.70 -6.38 -10.29
C ALA A 119 -13.41 -5.01 -10.22
N ALA A 120 -14.74 -4.99 -10.14
CA ALA A 120 -15.52 -3.76 -10.08
C ALA A 120 -15.30 -3.05 -8.74
N ALA A 121 -15.34 -3.79 -7.63
CA ALA A 121 -15.03 -3.27 -6.30
C ALA A 121 -13.59 -2.73 -6.21
N LEU A 122 -12.62 -3.44 -6.80
CA LEU A 122 -11.22 -3.00 -6.82
C LEU A 122 -11.06 -1.70 -7.63
N LYS A 123 -11.70 -1.58 -8.79
CA LYS A 123 -11.70 -0.34 -9.60
C LYS A 123 -12.38 0.82 -8.89
N ALA A 124 -13.44 0.58 -8.14
CA ALA A 124 -14.15 1.61 -7.37
C ALA A 124 -13.27 2.26 -6.29
N GLU A 125 -12.33 1.49 -5.70
CA GLU A 125 -11.35 2.01 -4.73
C GLU A 125 -10.42 3.09 -5.31
N ALA A 126 -10.27 3.19 -6.63
CA ALA A 126 -9.38 4.16 -7.27
C ALA A 126 -9.79 5.61 -7.01
N ALA A 127 -11.10 5.92 -7.08
CA ALA A 127 -11.60 7.26 -6.83
C ALA A 127 -11.37 7.69 -5.37
N ASP A 128 -11.58 6.77 -4.44
CA ASP A 128 -11.38 6.96 -3.01
C ASP A 128 -9.90 7.14 -2.68
N LEU A 129 -9.03 6.34 -3.29
CA LEU A 129 -7.58 6.48 -3.18
C LEU A 129 -7.12 7.85 -3.70
N SER A 130 -7.60 8.29 -4.87
CA SER A 130 -7.27 9.60 -5.43
C SER A 130 -7.64 10.73 -4.48
N ALA A 131 -8.88 10.71 -3.95
CA ALA A 131 -9.36 11.73 -3.02
C ALA A 131 -8.57 11.78 -1.69
N ARG A 132 -8.09 10.63 -1.21
CA ARG A 132 -7.22 10.56 -0.03
C ARG A 132 -5.82 11.08 -0.33
N MET A 133 -5.24 10.72 -1.47
CA MET A 133 -3.91 11.17 -1.88
C MET A 133 -3.82 12.67 -2.08
N GLU A 134 -4.88 13.34 -2.55
CA GLU A 134 -4.93 14.80 -2.69
C GLU A 134 -4.77 15.52 -1.33
N LYS A 135 -5.21 14.89 -0.24
CA LYS A 135 -5.09 15.40 1.14
C LYS A 135 -3.85 14.86 1.86
N GLY A 136 -3.10 14.01 1.19
CA GLY A 136 -1.94 13.34 1.76
C GLY A 136 -0.77 14.28 2.02
N VAL A 137 0.05 13.93 3.00
CA VAL A 137 1.29 14.62 3.34
C VAL A 137 2.46 13.94 2.62
N ARG A 138 3.34 14.75 2.04
CA ARG A 138 4.58 14.28 1.42
C ARG A 138 5.73 14.43 2.41
N VAL A 139 6.48 13.36 2.60
CA VAL A 139 7.63 13.34 3.51
C VAL A 139 8.81 12.68 2.81
N VAL A 140 9.98 13.27 2.92
CA VAL A 140 11.22 12.69 2.42
C VAL A 140 12.32 12.81 3.48
N PHE A 141 13.13 11.77 3.58
CA PHE A 141 14.39 11.77 4.29
C PHE A 141 15.48 11.26 3.33
N GLY A 142 16.46 12.10 3.02
CA GLY A 142 17.45 11.77 1.99
C GLY A 142 18.64 12.70 1.95
N GLY A 143 19.51 12.49 0.97
CA GLY A 143 20.67 13.35 0.74
C GLY A 143 20.27 14.79 0.38
N LYS A 144 21.01 15.75 0.91
CA LYS A 144 20.73 17.18 0.74
C LYS A 144 20.50 17.58 -0.73
N GLU A 145 21.37 17.13 -1.62
CA GLU A 145 21.30 17.49 -3.06
C GLU A 145 20.02 16.98 -3.71
N ALA A 146 19.60 15.73 -3.41
CA ALA A 146 18.39 15.14 -3.96
C ALA A 146 17.12 15.84 -3.44
N VAL A 147 17.09 16.20 -2.16
CA VAL A 147 15.96 16.91 -1.55
C VAL A 147 15.88 18.35 -2.07
N GLU A 148 17.01 19.06 -2.18
CA GLU A 148 17.03 20.42 -2.76
C GLU A 148 16.62 20.46 -4.23
N ALA A 149 16.98 19.45 -5.02
CA ALA A 149 16.57 19.32 -6.42
C ALA A 149 15.07 19.11 -6.61
N ALA A 150 14.35 18.65 -5.59
CA ALA A 150 12.92 18.38 -5.59
C ALA A 150 12.16 19.22 -4.54
N LYS A 151 12.76 20.31 -4.07
CA LYS A 151 12.19 21.06 -2.93
C LYS A 151 10.82 21.67 -3.21
N GLU A 152 10.49 21.91 -4.48
CA GLU A 152 9.17 22.40 -4.90
C GLU A 152 8.02 21.43 -4.56
N LEU A 153 8.33 20.19 -4.24
CA LEU A 153 7.34 19.19 -3.81
C LEU A 153 6.96 19.29 -2.34
N PHE A 154 7.68 20.09 -1.54
CA PHE A 154 7.58 20.14 -0.08
C PHE A 154 7.39 21.57 0.41
N ASP A 155 6.50 21.74 1.40
CA ASP A 155 6.25 23.04 2.03
C ASP A 155 7.41 23.48 2.94
N ARG A 156 8.17 22.52 3.48
CA ARG A 156 9.27 22.76 4.42
C ARG A 156 10.40 21.77 4.20
N VAL A 157 11.61 22.29 4.15
CA VAL A 157 12.85 21.49 4.10
C VAL A 157 13.74 21.88 5.27
N GLU A 158 14.23 20.91 6.03
CA GLU A 158 15.12 21.08 7.15
C GLU A 158 16.37 20.23 6.99
N THR A 159 17.48 20.70 7.56
CA THR A 159 18.73 19.93 7.65
C THR A 159 18.88 19.43 9.09
N LEU A 160 19.11 18.13 9.24
CA LEU A 160 19.40 17.48 10.52
C LEU A 160 20.89 17.66 10.89
#